data_a4c6d11874eade26eef9081b6f05ac21
#
_entry.id   a4c6d11874eade26eef9081b6f05ac21
#
_cell.length_a   1.000
_cell.length_b   1.000
_cell.length_c   1.000
_cell.angle_alpha   90.00
_cell.angle_beta   90.00
_cell.angle_gamma   90.00
#
_symmetry.space_group_name_H-M   'P 1'
#
loop_
_entity.id
_entity.type
_entity.pdbx_description
1 polymer ?
#
loop_
_entity_poly.entity_id
_entity_poly.type
_entity_poly.pdbx_seq_one_letter_code
_entity_poly.pdbx_strand_id
1 'polypeptide(L)'
;MYCQVLDSLVVMSAPTIVSVLPNSPAEQHGIKGGEQILAINGCVPRDVIEYQLLIDEPQVILEIDSGGIRSEVEISRKTGVPLGIEVDGALFDRVRTCDNHCEFCFIYQLPPGLRKSLYLKDDDYRLSFLYGNFTTLTRFTESDLERVLVEGLSPLYVSIHSTDPHKRAEMLRNRRGATSLRWLSELLDNEVTVHGQVVVCPGVNNGYW
;
A
#
# COMPACT_ATOMS: atom_id res chain seq x y z
N MET A 1 13.80 -0.35 14.19
CA MET A 1 13.62 -0.03 12.76
C MET A 1 13.91 -1.28 11.94
N TYR A 2 12.85 -1.91 11.38
CA TYR A 2 12.99 -3.16 10.62
C TYR A 2 13.13 -2.83 9.14
N CYS A 3 14.37 -2.60 8.69
CA CYS A 3 14.69 -2.69 7.27
C CYS A 3 14.74 -4.19 6.92
N GLN A 4 13.71 -4.73 6.29
CA GLN A 4 13.77 -6.08 5.74
C GLN A 4 14.75 -6.07 4.58
N VAL A 5 15.89 -6.72 4.77
CA VAL A 5 16.82 -7.03 3.69
C VAL A 5 16.06 -7.82 2.64
N LEU A 6 15.93 -7.25 1.45
CA LEU A 6 15.21 -7.81 0.31
C LEU A 6 15.75 -9.21 -0.05
N ASP A 7 14.99 -10.23 0.32
CA ASP A 7 15.12 -11.55 -0.27
C ASP A 7 14.20 -11.59 -1.50
N SER A 8 14.81 -11.79 -2.67
CA SER A 8 14.22 -12.02 -4.00
C SER A 8 13.75 -10.80 -4.82
N LEU A 9 14.31 -10.66 -5.99
CA LEU A 9 13.90 -10.16 -7.33
C LEU A 9 12.49 -9.48 -7.50
N VAL A 10 12.11 -8.61 -6.58
CA VAL A 10 11.01 -7.67 -6.84
C VAL A 10 11.61 -6.52 -7.65
N VAL A 11 11.11 -6.30 -8.85
CA VAL A 11 11.46 -5.12 -9.64
C VAL A 11 10.85 -3.92 -8.91
N MET A 12 11.68 -3.24 -8.10
CA MET A 12 11.34 -1.98 -7.46
C MET A 12 11.60 -0.86 -8.48
N SER A 13 10.66 0.04 -8.63
CA SER A 13 10.94 1.31 -9.31
C SER A 13 11.28 2.33 -8.23
N ALA A 14 12.51 2.84 -8.25
CA ALA A 14 12.89 3.90 -7.32
C ALA A 14 11.93 5.11 -7.50
N PRO A 15 11.38 5.68 -6.40
CA PRO A 15 10.50 6.83 -6.50
C PRO A 15 11.23 8.02 -7.12
N THR A 16 10.56 8.69 -8.06
CA THR A 16 11.07 9.90 -8.70
C THR A 16 10.62 11.12 -7.90
N ILE A 17 11.53 12.05 -7.69
CA ILE A 17 11.22 13.34 -7.03
C ILE A 17 10.41 14.20 -8.00
N VAL A 18 9.17 14.49 -7.65
CA VAL A 18 8.27 15.34 -8.44
C VAL A 18 8.60 16.82 -8.22
N SER A 19 8.73 17.19 -6.94
CA SER A 19 9.01 18.56 -6.55
C SER A 19 9.84 18.62 -5.26
N VAL A 20 10.56 19.72 -5.10
CA VAL A 20 11.26 20.07 -3.88
C VAL A 20 10.77 21.44 -3.41
N LEU A 21 10.35 21.50 -2.15
CA LEU A 21 9.81 22.75 -1.58
C LEU A 21 10.90 23.82 -1.47
N PRO A 22 10.63 25.08 -1.87
CA PRO A 22 11.57 26.18 -1.72
C PRO A 22 11.98 26.40 -0.26
N ASN A 23 13.26 26.67 -0.05
CA ASN A 23 13.90 26.85 1.27
C ASN A 23 13.84 25.64 2.20
N SER A 24 13.48 24.46 1.68
CA SER A 24 13.49 23.20 2.43
C SER A 24 14.92 22.69 2.67
N PRO A 25 15.10 21.79 3.65
CA PRO A 25 16.37 21.09 3.83
C PRO A 25 16.87 20.38 2.57
N ALA A 26 15.96 19.76 1.81
CA ALA A 26 16.32 19.09 0.55
C ALA A 26 16.86 20.07 -0.50
N GLU A 27 16.22 21.22 -0.70
CA GLU A 27 16.69 22.25 -1.65
C GLU A 27 18.07 22.78 -1.24
N GLN A 28 18.26 23.06 0.05
CA GLN A 28 19.55 23.55 0.59
C GLN A 28 20.71 22.58 0.35
N HIS A 29 20.42 21.28 0.23
CA HIS A 29 21.40 20.25 -0.10
C HIS A 29 21.47 19.91 -1.59
N GLY A 30 20.80 20.71 -2.43
CA GLY A 30 20.91 20.64 -3.88
C GLY A 30 20.07 19.57 -4.56
N ILE A 31 19.11 18.94 -3.85
CA ILE A 31 18.19 17.95 -4.40
C ILE A 31 17.20 18.63 -5.35
N LYS A 32 16.90 17.96 -6.47
CA LYS A 32 16.07 18.52 -7.55
C LYS A 32 14.96 17.56 -7.99
N GLY A 33 13.91 18.11 -8.55
CA GLY A 33 12.89 17.34 -9.27
C GLY A 33 13.50 16.57 -10.45
N GLY A 34 13.00 15.38 -10.69
CA GLY A 34 13.46 14.44 -11.72
C GLY A 34 14.53 13.44 -11.26
N GLU A 35 15.13 13.62 -10.09
CA GLU A 35 16.05 12.67 -9.49
C GLU A 35 15.29 11.48 -8.88
N GLN A 36 15.95 10.35 -8.69
CA GLN A 36 15.37 9.14 -8.10
C GLN A 36 15.99 8.86 -6.72
N ILE A 37 15.15 8.49 -5.75
CA ILE A 37 15.61 8.07 -4.43
C ILE A 37 15.81 6.56 -4.45
N LEU A 38 17.06 6.11 -4.38
CA LEU A 38 17.41 4.70 -4.38
C LEU A 38 17.26 4.06 -3.00
N ALA A 39 17.69 4.77 -1.96
CA ALA A 39 17.56 4.33 -0.57
C ALA A 39 17.49 5.53 0.39
N ILE A 40 16.98 5.29 1.58
CA ILE A 40 16.92 6.22 2.71
C ILE A 40 17.47 5.49 3.93
N ASN A 41 18.55 5.99 4.51
CA ASN A 41 19.28 5.31 5.61
C ASN A 41 19.62 3.84 5.29
N GLY A 42 19.99 3.55 4.04
CA GLY A 42 20.27 2.20 3.53
C GLY A 42 19.04 1.33 3.29
N CYS A 43 17.82 1.85 3.46
CA CYS A 43 16.58 1.14 3.22
C CYS A 43 15.92 1.60 1.91
N VAL A 44 15.51 0.64 1.07
CA VAL A 44 14.78 0.92 -0.17
C VAL A 44 13.28 0.99 0.17
N PRO A 45 12.61 2.14 0.05
CA PRO A 45 11.21 2.26 0.40
C PRO A 45 10.33 1.49 -0.62
N ARG A 46 9.33 0.75 -0.13
CA ARG A 46 8.41 -0.04 -0.97
C ARG A 46 7.19 0.77 -1.42
N ASP A 47 6.87 1.81 -0.66
CA ASP A 47 5.70 2.67 -0.88
C ASP A 47 5.86 4.01 -0.15
N VAL A 48 4.90 4.90 -0.37
CA VAL A 48 4.91 6.24 0.22
C VAL A 48 4.76 6.20 1.75
N ILE A 49 4.16 5.16 2.33
CA ILE A 49 4.00 5.02 3.78
C ILE A 49 5.39 4.81 4.40
N GLU A 50 6.12 3.82 3.92
CA GLU A 50 7.49 3.55 4.38
C GLU A 50 8.44 4.72 4.09
N TYR A 51 8.28 5.36 2.92
CA TYR A 51 8.99 6.59 2.59
C TYR A 51 8.78 7.67 3.67
N GLN A 52 7.53 7.94 4.07
CA GLN A 52 7.22 8.96 5.07
C GLN A 52 7.84 8.61 6.43
N LEU A 53 7.78 7.34 6.85
CA LEU A 53 8.40 6.90 8.09
C LEU A 53 9.92 7.05 8.08
N LEU A 54 10.56 6.70 6.97
CA LEU A 54 12.01 6.80 6.83
C LEU A 54 12.51 8.25 6.80
N ILE A 55 11.76 9.15 6.20
CA ILE A 55 12.13 10.58 6.15
C ILE A 55 11.72 11.37 7.39
N ASP A 56 11.00 10.81 8.35
CA ASP A 56 10.60 11.54 9.56
C ASP A 56 11.76 11.70 10.57
N GLU A 57 12.83 10.94 10.41
CA GLU A 57 14.03 11.02 11.25
C GLU A 57 14.74 12.39 11.11
N PRO A 58 15.27 12.97 12.21
CA PRO A 58 15.97 14.25 12.17
C PRO A 58 17.24 14.24 11.29
N GLN A 59 17.85 13.08 11.14
CA GLN A 59 19.02 12.85 10.29
C GLN A 59 18.68 11.77 9.28
N VAL A 60 18.79 12.08 8.00
CA VAL A 60 18.55 11.15 6.91
C VAL A 60 19.73 11.14 5.95
N ILE A 61 20.05 9.97 5.44
CA ILE A 61 21.02 9.74 4.39
C ILE A 61 20.23 9.27 3.16
N LEU A 62 20.24 10.05 2.11
CA LEU A 62 19.55 9.75 0.86
C LEU A 62 20.55 9.26 -0.18
N GLU A 63 20.35 8.08 -0.73
CA GLU A 63 21.01 7.64 -1.94
C GLU A 63 20.19 8.08 -3.15
N ILE A 64 20.75 8.93 -3.99
CA ILE A 64 20.06 9.59 -5.10
C ILE A 64 20.73 9.21 -6.42
N ASP A 65 19.92 8.94 -7.44
CA ASP A 65 20.35 8.83 -8.83
C ASP A 65 19.92 10.06 -9.62
N SER A 66 20.90 10.79 -10.13
CA SER A 66 20.72 11.97 -10.99
C SER A 66 21.12 11.63 -12.42
N GLY A 67 20.24 10.91 -13.13
CA GLY A 67 20.49 10.54 -14.55
C GLY A 67 21.65 9.56 -14.73
N GLY A 68 21.78 8.58 -13.83
CA GLY A 68 22.82 7.55 -13.84
C GLY A 68 24.03 7.88 -12.98
N ILE A 69 24.08 9.05 -12.34
CA ILE A 69 25.10 9.44 -11.38
C ILE A 69 24.54 9.25 -9.97
N ARG A 70 25.09 8.31 -9.23
CA ARG A 70 24.69 8.04 -7.85
C ARG A 70 25.48 8.90 -6.88
N SER A 71 24.80 9.46 -5.92
CA SER A 71 25.37 10.26 -4.84
C SER A 71 24.66 9.96 -3.53
N GLU A 72 25.36 10.20 -2.44
CA GLU A 72 24.82 10.12 -1.09
C GLU A 72 24.74 11.55 -0.53
N VAL A 73 23.57 11.89 0.03
CA VAL A 73 23.31 13.21 0.58
C VAL A 73 22.84 13.05 2.02
N GLU A 74 23.67 13.50 2.95
CA GLU A 74 23.31 13.52 4.37
C GLU A 74 22.63 14.84 4.72
N ILE A 75 21.43 14.76 5.30
CA ILE A 75 20.62 15.92 5.71
C ILE A 75 20.30 15.82 7.19
N SER A 76 20.77 16.81 7.96
CA SER A 76 20.44 16.98 9.37
C SER A 76 19.47 18.15 9.54
N ARG A 77 18.38 17.94 10.27
CA ARG A 77 17.36 18.96 10.52
C ARG A 77 16.77 18.85 11.93
N LYS A 78 16.08 19.90 12.36
CA LYS A 78 15.33 19.88 13.61
C LYS A 78 14.11 18.94 13.47
N THR A 79 13.79 18.21 14.54
CA THR A 79 12.57 17.40 14.62
C THR A 79 11.32 18.20 14.23
N GLY A 80 10.46 17.62 13.41
CA GLY A 80 9.24 18.26 12.93
C GLY A 80 9.40 19.21 11.75
N VAL A 81 10.63 19.45 11.28
CA VAL A 81 10.85 20.20 10.03
C VAL A 81 10.74 19.23 8.86
N PRO A 82 9.81 19.42 7.90
CA PRO A 82 9.67 18.52 6.76
C PRO A 82 10.90 18.56 5.87
N LEU A 83 11.26 17.41 5.30
CA LEU A 83 12.39 17.29 4.37
C LEU A 83 12.16 18.13 3.10
N GLY A 84 10.90 18.22 2.67
CA GLY A 84 10.48 19.05 1.54
C GLY A 84 10.59 18.38 0.19
N ILE A 85 10.57 17.06 0.13
CA ILE A 85 10.57 16.26 -1.10
C ILE A 85 9.18 15.66 -1.31
N GLU A 86 8.63 15.83 -2.50
CA GLU A 86 7.45 15.15 -2.99
C GLU A 86 7.89 14.09 -4.02
N VAL A 87 7.40 12.86 -3.88
CA VAL A 87 7.71 11.75 -4.78
C VAL A 87 6.51 11.33 -5.60
N ASP A 88 6.75 10.73 -6.76
CA ASP A 88 5.72 10.17 -7.61
C ASP A 88 5.23 8.81 -7.07
N GLY A 89 3.94 8.55 -7.30
CA GLY A 89 3.32 7.27 -7.00
C GLY A 89 3.11 7.00 -5.50
N ALA A 90 2.24 6.03 -5.23
CA ALA A 90 1.95 5.56 -3.88
C ALA A 90 2.72 4.27 -3.56
N LEU A 91 2.98 3.45 -4.57
CA LEU A 91 3.66 2.18 -4.46
C LEU A 91 4.87 2.17 -5.39
N PHE A 92 6.02 1.82 -4.86
CA PHE A 92 7.30 1.75 -5.58
C PHE A 92 7.68 0.32 -5.96
N ASP A 93 6.93 -0.65 -5.45
CA ASP A 93 6.93 -2.03 -5.87
C ASP A 93 5.74 -2.32 -6.82
N ARG A 94 5.10 -3.46 -6.69
CA ARG A 94 3.93 -3.82 -7.50
C ARG A 94 2.65 -3.75 -6.70
N VAL A 95 1.60 -3.21 -7.31
CA VAL A 95 0.23 -3.35 -6.79
C VAL A 95 -0.11 -4.83 -6.65
N ARG A 96 -0.62 -5.23 -5.49
CA ARG A 96 -1.19 -6.56 -5.31
C ARG A 96 -2.53 -6.63 -6.00
N THR A 97 -2.62 -7.47 -7.01
CA THR A 97 -3.85 -7.63 -7.78
C THR A 97 -4.75 -8.69 -7.17
N CYS A 98 -6.05 -8.43 -7.22
CA CYS A 98 -7.08 -9.37 -6.80
C CYS A 98 -7.16 -10.57 -7.75
N ASP A 99 -7.14 -11.77 -7.21
CA ASP A 99 -7.30 -13.03 -7.93
C ASP A 99 -8.64 -13.73 -7.65
N ASN A 100 -9.58 -13.01 -7.07
CA ASN A 100 -10.95 -13.48 -6.90
C ASN A 100 -11.73 -13.42 -8.22
N HIS A 101 -12.76 -14.25 -8.36
CA HIS A 101 -13.59 -14.33 -9.55
C HIS A 101 -15.09 -14.12 -9.23
N CYS A 102 -15.36 -13.10 -8.39
CA CYS A 102 -16.72 -12.76 -7.95
C CYS A 102 -17.64 -12.49 -9.15
N GLU A 103 -18.86 -13.04 -9.14
CA GLU A 103 -19.84 -12.77 -10.20
C GLU A 103 -20.30 -11.31 -10.22
N PHE A 104 -20.28 -10.67 -9.06
CA PHE A 104 -20.64 -9.26 -8.88
C PHE A 104 -19.43 -8.30 -9.03
N CYS A 105 -18.28 -8.77 -9.51
CA CYS A 105 -17.10 -7.92 -9.66
C CYS A 105 -17.36 -6.81 -10.69
N PHE A 106 -17.36 -5.56 -10.25
CA PHE A 106 -17.62 -4.41 -11.11
C PHE A 106 -16.58 -4.26 -12.24
N ILE A 107 -15.33 -4.70 -12.02
CA ILE A 107 -14.29 -4.66 -13.06
C ILE A 107 -14.66 -5.54 -14.26
N TYR A 108 -15.26 -6.73 -14.03
CA TYR A 108 -15.71 -7.60 -15.12
C TYR A 108 -16.96 -7.05 -15.85
N GLN A 109 -17.65 -6.09 -15.25
CA GLN A 109 -18.83 -5.46 -15.84
C GLN A 109 -18.50 -4.20 -16.64
N LEU A 110 -17.23 -3.75 -16.61
CA LEU A 110 -16.80 -2.59 -17.38
C LEU A 110 -16.84 -2.89 -18.88
N PRO A 111 -17.35 -1.95 -19.69
CA PRO A 111 -17.32 -2.11 -21.14
C PRO A 111 -15.89 -2.15 -21.66
N PRO A 112 -15.61 -2.91 -22.75
CA PRO A 112 -14.28 -2.98 -23.33
C PRO A 112 -13.86 -1.63 -23.92
N GLY A 113 -12.53 -1.39 -24.00
CA GLY A 113 -11.97 -0.23 -24.68
C GLY A 113 -11.75 1.01 -23.79
N LEU A 114 -12.01 0.93 -22.50
CA LEU A 114 -11.66 1.99 -21.56
C LEU A 114 -10.12 2.00 -21.29
N ARG A 115 -9.63 3.07 -20.65
CA ARG A 115 -8.22 3.15 -20.26
C ARG A 115 -7.81 1.96 -19.36
N LYS A 116 -6.62 1.42 -19.56
CA LYS A 116 -6.13 0.19 -18.92
C LYS A 116 -6.16 0.27 -17.38
N SER A 117 -5.93 1.44 -16.81
CA SER A 117 -5.94 1.65 -15.35
C SER A 117 -7.30 1.35 -14.70
N LEU A 118 -8.41 1.46 -15.43
CA LEU A 118 -9.73 1.13 -14.90
C LEU A 118 -9.98 -0.38 -14.74
N TYR A 119 -9.21 -1.21 -15.44
CA TYR A 119 -9.32 -2.67 -15.34
C TYR A 119 -8.36 -3.27 -14.29
N LEU A 120 -7.63 -2.43 -13.57
CA LEU A 120 -6.78 -2.89 -12.48
C LEU A 120 -7.64 -3.33 -11.30
N LYS A 121 -7.61 -4.62 -11.01
CA LYS A 121 -8.24 -5.20 -9.82
C LYS A 121 -7.20 -5.23 -8.71
N ASP A 122 -7.15 -4.22 -7.88
CA ASP A 122 -6.28 -4.22 -6.72
C ASP A 122 -6.89 -5.01 -5.54
N ASP A 123 -6.02 -5.59 -4.73
CA ASP A 123 -6.32 -6.22 -3.44
C ASP A 123 -5.17 -5.90 -2.48
N ASP A 124 -4.82 -4.61 -2.41
CA ASP A 124 -3.66 -4.10 -1.70
C ASP A 124 -4.08 -3.27 -0.49
N TYR A 125 -3.75 -3.74 0.71
CA TYR A 125 -4.11 -3.06 1.95
C TYR A 125 -3.49 -1.66 2.07
N ARG A 126 -2.37 -1.40 1.40
CA ARG A 126 -1.73 -0.07 1.37
C ARG A 126 -2.61 0.94 0.62
N LEU A 127 -3.19 0.52 -0.52
CA LEU A 127 -4.15 1.34 -1.25
C LEU A 127 -5.46 1.48 -0.48
N SER A 128 -5.82 0.47 0.32
CA SER A 128 -6.94 0.57 1.25
C SER A 128 -6.73 1.68 2.26
N PHE A 129 -5.57 1.71 2.92
CA PHE A 129 -5.22 2.75 3.88
C PHE A 129 -5.10 4.13 3.24
N LEU A 130 -4.39 4.25 2.11
CA LEU A 130 -4.09 5.55 1.48
C LEU A 130 -5.30 6.20 0.78
N TYR A 131 -6.14 5.38 0.15
CA TYR A 131 -7.19 5.88 -0.75
C TYR A 131 -8.59 5.34 -0.47
N GLY A 132 -8.75 4.46 0.49
CA GLY A 132 -10.03 3.84 0.81
C GLY A 132 -10.44 2.75 -0.19
N ASN A 133 -9.52 2.19 -0.97
CA ASN A 133 -9.79 1.07 -1.84
C ASN A 133 -10.17 -0.16 -1.01
N PHE A 134 -11.16 -0.91 -1.46
CA PHE A 134 -11.59 -2.10 -0.72
C PHE A 134 -10.70 -3.31 -1.03
N THR A 135 -10.05 -3.86 0.00
CA THR A 135 -9.32 -5.12 -0.07
C THR A 135 -10.19 -6.29 0.38
N THR A 136 -9.99 -7.47 -0.17
CA THR A 136 -10.69 -8.70 0.25
C THR A 136 -9.92 -9.50 1.31
N LEU A 137 -8.70 -9.10 1.63
CA LEU A 137 -7.76 -9.80 2.49
C LEU A 137 -7.39 -11.22 2.02
N THR A 138 -7.81 -11.64 0.82
CA THR A 138 -7.52 -13.01 0.34
C THR A 138 -6.04 -13.22 0.03
N ARG A 139 -5.29 -12.12 -0.15
CA ARG A 139 -3.84 -12.13 -0.35
C ARG A 139 -3.06 -11.53 0.82
N PHE A 140 -3.74 -11.22 1.91
CA PHE A 140 -3.14 -10.70 3.12
C PHE A 140 -2.35 -11.78 3.85
N THR A 141 -1.22 -11.43 4.43
CA THR A 141 -0.26 -12.34 5.07
C THR A 141 0.03 -11.92 6.52
N GLU A 142 0.73 -12.78 7.26
CA GLU A 142 1.18 -12.48 8.63
C GLU A 142 2.06 -11.22 8.67
N SER A 143 3.00 -11.10 7.73
CA SER A 143 3.87 -9.91 7.65
C SER A 143 3.11 -8.64 7.29
N ASP A 144 1.97 -8.74 6.61
CA ASP A 144 1.10 -7.59 6.36
C ASP A 144 0.37 -7.16 7.62
N LEU A 145 -0.12 -8.14 8.41
CA LEU A 145 -0.72 -7.86 9.71
C LEU A 145 0.27 -7.17 10.63
N GLU A 146 1.48 -7.74 10.78
CA GLU A 146 2.54 -7.15 11.58
C GLU A 146 2.81 -5.69 11.16
N ARG A 147 2.92 -5.45 9.86
CA ARG A 147 3.14 -4.11 9.33
C ARG A 147 1.99 -3.16 9.64
N VAL A 148 0.75 -3.60 9.43
CA VAL A 148 -0.45 -2.79 9.73
C VAL A 148 -0.47 -2.36 11.18
N LEU A 149 -0.13 -3.28 12.11
CA LEU A 149 -0.14 -3.00 13.54
C LEU A 149 1.03 -2.10 13.96
N VAL A 150 2.23 -2.37 13.46
CA VAL A 150 3.44 -1.62 13.82
C VAL A 150 3.41 -0.19 13.25
N GLU A 151 2.95 -0.03 12.01
CA GLU A 151 2.88 1.27 11.34
C GLU A 151 1.56 2.01 11.62
N GLY A 152 0.60 1.40 12.36
CA GLY A 152 -0.67 2.01 12.72
C GLY A 152 -1.59 2.30 11.53
N LEU A 153 -1.63 1.43 10.53
CA LEU A 153 -2.38 1.63 9.29
C LEU A 153 -3.89 1.44 9.52
N SER A 154 -4.56 2.47 9.94
CA SER A 154 -5.99 2.52 10.23
C SER A 154 -6.59 3.84 9.75
N PRO A 155 -7.78 3.85 9.13
CA PRO A 155 -8.68 2.72 8.89
C PRO A 155 -8.30 1.88 7.67
N LEU A 156 -8.83 0.63 7.61
CA LEU A 156 -8.81 -0.21 6.42
C LEU A 156 -10.23 -0.41 5.88
N TYR A 157 -10.36 -0.54 4.57
CA TYR A 157 -11.62 -0.76 3.86
C TYR A 157 -11.64 -2.20 3.36
N VAL A 158 -12.60 -3.01 3.84
CA VAL A 158 -12.61 -4.46 3.61
C VAL A 158 -13.91 -4.92 2.95
N SER A 159 -13.79 -5.61 1.83
CA SER A 159 -14.88 -6.32 1.17
C SER A 159 -15.17 -7.62 1.90
N ILE A 160 -16.22 -7.64 2.73
CA ILE A 160 -16.58 -8.79 3.58
C ILE A 160 -17.51 -9.74 2.84
N HIS A 161 -18.62 -9.25 2.33
CA HIS A 161 -19.70 -9.92 1.60
C HIS A 161 -20.45 -10.99 2.37
N SER A 162 -19.79 -11.78 3.22
CA SER A 162 -20.38 -12.74 4.14
C SER A 162 -19.41 -13.06 5.27
N THR A 163 -19.94 -13.26 6.48
CA THR A 163 -19.18 -13.76 7.64
C THR A 163 -19.20 -15.29 7.72
N ASP A 164 -20.06 -15.97 6.95
CA ASP A 164 -20.00 -17.42 6.76
C ASP A 164 -18.80 -17.76 5.84
N PRO A 165 -17.81 -18.55 6.31
CA PRO A 165 -16.60 -18.84 5.55
C PRO A 165 -16.87 -19.56 4.22
N HIS A 166 -17.81 -20.51 4.21
CA HIS A 166 -18.13 -21.28 3.02
C HIS A 166 -18.82 -20.39 1.96
N LYS A 167 -19.81 -19.63 2.39
CA LYS A 167 -20.53 -18.71 1.53
C LYS A 167 -19.59 -17.63 0.97
N ARG A 168 -18.70 -17.12 1.80
CA ARG A 168 -17.71 -16.13 1.36
C ARG A 168 -16.75 -16.70 0.31
N ALA A 169 -16.25 -17.92 0.51
CA ALA A 169 -15.40 -18.59 -0.47
C ALA A 169 -16.13 -18.83 -1.80
N GLU A 170 -17.41 -19.19 -1.75
CA GLU A 170 -18.26 -19.36 -2.92
C GLU A 170 -18.46 -18.03 -3.66
N MET A 171 -18.88 -16.96 -2.96
CA MET A 171 -19.10 -15.64 -3.53
C MET A 171 -17.83 -15.05 -4.17
N LEU A 172 -16.67 -15.23 -3.55
CA LEU A 172 -15.39 -14.77 -4.08
C LEU A 172 -14.82 -15.72 -5.15
N ARG A 173 -15.38 -16.92 -5.32
CA ARG A 173 -14.84 -18.02 -6.14
C ARG A 173 -13.34 -18.25 -5.83
N ASN A 174 -13.01 -18.20 -4.55
CA ASN A 174 -11.65 -18.34 -4.05
C ASN A 174 -11.67 -19.00 -2.66
N ARG A 175 -11.04 -20.16 -2.52
CA ARG A 175 -10.98 -20.90 -1.24
C ARG A 175 -10.38 -20.07 -0.10
N ARG A 176 -9.47 -19.15 -0.43
CA ARG A 176 -8.88 -18.22 0.57
C ARG A 176 -9.92 -17.26 1.15
N GLY A 177 -11.06 -17.07 0.48
CA GLY A 177 -12.17 -16.30 1.04
C GLY A 177 -12.63 -16.79 2.41
N ALA A 178 -12.62 -18.10 2.64
CA ALA A 178 -12.95 -18.69 3.94
C ALA A 178 -11.89 -18.36 5.01
N THR A 179 -10.62 -18.60 4.68
CA THR A 179 -9.52 -18.47 5.63
C THR A 179 -9.12 -17.03 5.90
N SER A 180 -9.39 -16.12 4.97
CA SER A 180 -9.04 -14.70 5.12
C SER A 180 -9.92 -13.95 6.13
N LEU A 181 -11.04 -14.52 6.58
CA LEU A 181 -11.83 -13.96 7.69
C LEU A 181 -11.05 -13.88 9.00
N ARG A 182 -10.06 -14.77 9.20
CA ARG A 182 -9.16 -14.67 10.36
C ARG A 182 -8.43 -13.32 10.43
N TRP A 183 -8.02 -12.79 9.28
CA TRP A 183 -7.35 -11.48 9.22
C TRP A 183 -8.26 -10.34 9.63
N LEU A 184 -9.55 -10.43 9.26
CA LEU A 184 -10.54 -9.47 9.71
C LEU A 184 -10.69 -9.52 11.24
N SER A 185 -10.76 -10.70 11.84
CA SER A 185 -10.81 -10.86 13.29
C SER A 185 -9.55 -10.29 13.96
N GLU A 186 -8.37 -10.67 13.48
CA GLU A 186 -7.10 -10.15 14.02
C GLU A 186 -6.99 -8.62 13.93
N LEU A 187 -7.43 -8.02 12.82
CA LEU A 187 -7.45 -6.56 12.67
C LEU A 187 -8.37 -5.90 13.71
N LEU A 188 -9.58 -6.43 13.90
CA LEU A 188 -10.55 -5.91 14.85
C LEU A 188 -10.11 -6.13 16.32
N ASP A 189 -9.56 -7.29 16.64
CA ASP A 189 -9.06 -7.62 17.97
C ASP A 189 -7.87 -6.74 18.38
N ASN A 190 -7.13 -6.20 17.39
CA ASN A 190 -6.06 -5.23 17.59
C ASN A 190 -6.49 -3.77 17.34
N GLU A 191 -7.78 -3.48 17.48
CA GLU A 191 -8.36 -2.13 17.43
C GLU A 191 -8.16 -1.38 16.09
N VAL A 192 -7.86 -2.07 15.00
CA VAL A 192 -7.82 -1.46 13.67
C VAL A 192 -9.25 -1.14 13.24
N THR A 193 -9.51 0.13 12.94
CA THR A 193 -10.82 0.55 12.41
C THR A 193 -11.04 -0.04 11.01
N VAL A 194 -12.16 -0.74 10.82
CA VAL A 194 -12.50 -1.36 9.55
C VAL A 194 -13.81 -0.80 8.99
N HIS A 195 -13.77 -0.32 7.76
CA HIS A 195 -14.96 -0.02 6.97
C HIS A 195 -15.34 -1.24 6.13
N GLY A 196 -16.40 -1.95 6.55
CA GLY A 196 -16.86 -3.17 5.89
C GLY A 196 -17.79 -2.87 4.71
N GLN A 197 -17.56 -3.54 3.58
CA GLN A 197 -18.45 -3.53 2.43
C GLN A 197 -19.12 -4.88 2.25
N VAL A 198 -20.44 -4.87 2.03
CA VAL A 198 -21.21 -6.06 1.68
C VAL A 198 -22.02 -5.79 0.41
N VAL A 199 -21.75 -6.53 -0.65
CA VAL A 199 -22.62 -6.56 -1.82
C VAL A 199 -23.72 -7.56 -1.54
N VAL A 200 -24.97 -7.08 -1.48
CA VAL A 200 -26.13 -7.94 -1.24
C VAL A 200 -26.52 -8.65 -2.54
N CYS A 201 -26.41 -9.99 -2.52
CA CYS A 201 -26.81 -10.87 -3.62
C CYS A 201 -28.09 -11.62 -3.20
N PRO A 202 -29.26 -11.26 -3.76
CA PRO A 202 -30.53 -11.89 -3.39
C PRO A 202 -30.51 -13.41 -3.57
N GLY A 203 -30.98 -14.14 -2.57
CA GLY A 203 -30.95 -15.61 -2.55
C GLY A 203 -29.60 -16.23 -2.20
N VAL A 204 -28.53 -15.43 -2.03
CA VAL A 204 -27.19 -15.90 -1.70
C VAL A 204 -26.79 -15.47 -0.29
N ASN A 205 -26.66 -14.16 -0.04
CA ASN A 205 -26.19 -13.65 1.25
C ASN A 205 -27.19 -12.69 1.94
N ASN A 206 -28.46 -12.68 1.53
CA ASN A 206 -29.51 -11.86 2.12
C ASN A 206 -30.32 -12.60 3.19
N GLY A 207 -29.82 -13.69 3.73
CA GLY A 207 -30.39 -14.40 4.87
C GLY A 207 -30.12 -13.69 6.21
N TYR A 208 -30.65 -14.26 7.30
CA TYR A 208 -30.31 -13.79 8.66
C TYR A 208 -28.82 -14.06 8.93
N TRP A 209 -28.15 -13.04 9.39
CA TRP A 209 -26.75 -12.99 9.79
C TRP A 209 -26.60 -13.47 11.23
#